data_11ca2101ebb2fdd73d4884d0e5fef15d
#
_entry.id   11ca2101ebb2fdd73d4884d0e5fef15d
#
_cell.length_a   1.000
_cell.length_b   1.000
_cell.length_c   1.000
_cell.angle_alpha   90.00
_cell.angle_beta   90.00
_cell.angle_gamma   90.00
#
_symmetry.space_group_name_H-M   'P 1'
#
loop_
_entity.id
_entity.type
_entity.pdbx_description
1 polymer ?
#
loop_
_entity_poly.entity_id
_entity_poly.type
_entity_poly.pdbx_seq_one_letter_code
_entity_poly.pdbx_strand_id
1 'polypeptide(L)'
;AYYEEAVANYDATLNRAFADVAQQLTAIQSVDAQLLTQIEALHAAKRAYHLAKHQYRIGLISQLVMLNTETRYLDEQQTRLQLIMNRRNLQIALIKSLGGGFNK
;
A
#
# COMPACT_ATOMS: atom_id res chain seq x y z
N ALA A 1 31.73 35.34 0.71
CA ALA A 1 31.63 34.33 -0.33
C ALA A 1 31.50 32.93 0.29
N TYR A 2 32.41 32.56 1.19
CA TYR A 2 32.35 31.25 1.85
C TYR A 2 31.09 31.08 2.71
N TYR A 3 30.72 32.14 3.43
CA TYR A 3 29.55 32.15 4.31
C TYR A 3 28.26 32.04 3.51
N GLU A 4 28.16 32.70 2.38
CA GLU A 4 26.98 32.64 1.50
C GLU A 4 26.81 31.26 0.88
N GLU A 5 27.89 30.58 0.50
CA GLU A 5 27.86 29.22 -0.03
C GLU A 5 27.36 28.21 1.02
N ALA A 6 27.82 28.38 2.28
CA ALA A 6 27.38 27.50 3.37
C ALA A 6 25.88 27.66 3.65
N VAL A 7 25.37 28.89 3.63
CA VAL A 7 23.93 29.15 3.82
C VAL A 7 23.12 28.59 2.68
N ALA A 8 23.57 28.80 1.43
CA ALA A 8 22.87 28.25 0.25
C ALA A 8 22.84 26.75 0.26
N ASN A 9 23.93 26.05 0.64
CA ASN A 9 24.00 24.63 0.76
C ASN A 9 23.08 24.07 1.85
N TYR A 10 22.98 24.78 2.98
CA TYR A 10 22.09 24.44 4.07
C TYR A 10 20.62 24.53 3.62
N ASP A 11 20.23 25.61 2.94
CA ASP A 11 18.89 25.81 2.44
C ASP A 11 18.51 24.75 1.40
N ALA A 12 19.44 24.39 0.51
CA ALA A 12 19.22 23.35 -0.49
C ALA A 12 19.01 21.98 0.16
N THR A 13 19.80 21.66 1.18
CA THR A 13 19.67 20.42 1.94
C THR A 13 18.33 20.35 2.67
N LEU A 14 17.94 21.46 3.31
CA LEU A 14 16.66 21.54 4.02
C LEU A 14 15.48 21.39 3.07
N ASN A 15 15.50 22.06 1.92
CA ASN A 15 14.45 21.97 0.90
C ASN A 15 14.34 20.55 0.36
N ARG A 16 15.47 19.86 0.17
CA ARG A 16 15.48 18.48 -0.28
C ARG A 16 14.86 17.55 0.76
N ALA A 17 15.17 17.78 2.05
CA ALA A 17 14.60 17.00 3.14
C ALA A 17 13.06 17.18 3.20
N PHE A 18 12.58 18.41 3.06
CA PHE A 18 11.15 18.69 3.03
C PHE A 18 10.48 18.03 1.82
N ALA A 19 11.13 18.08 0.66
CA ALA A 19 10.58 17.44 -0.56
C ALA A 19 10.48 15.93 -0.39
N ASP A 20 11.48 15.29 0.22
CA ASP A 20 11.47 13.85 0.48
C ASP A 20 10.34 13.47 1.43
N VAL A 21 10.13 14.21 2.51
CA VAL A 21 9.03 13.97 3.47
C VAL A 21 7.69 14.13 2.77
N ALA A 22 7.51 15.21 2.00
CA ALA A 22 6.26 15.46 1.27
C ALA A 22 5.96 14.34 0.29
N GLN A 23 6.98 13.85 -0.43
CA GLN A 23 6.84 12.75 -1.37
C GLN A 23 6.43 11.47 -0.66
N GLN A 24 7.02 11.17 0.49
CA GLN A 24 6.68 9.98 1.27
C GLN A 24 5.26 10.05 1.83
N LEU A 25 4.82 11.22 2.30
CA LEU A 25 3.44 11.41 2.75
C LEU A 25 2.44 11.22 1.62
N THR A 26 2.75 11.72 0.42
CA THR A 26 1.90 11.51 -0.76
C THR A 26 1.81 10.03 -1.11
N ALA A 27 2.93 9.31 -1.04
CA ALA A 27 2.96 7.87 -1.31
C ALA A 27 2.11 7.09 -0.30
N ILE A 28 2.15 7.45 0.99
CA ILE A 28 1.33 6.83 2.03
C ILE A 28 -0.15 7.09 1.77
N GLN A 29 -0.52 8.31 1.42
CA GLN A 29 -1.90 8.66 1.09
C GLN A 29 -2.41 7.86 -0.10
N SER A 30 -1.56 7.67 -1.11
CA SER A 30 -1.89 6.86 -2.30
C SER A 30 -2.15 5.41 -1.92
N VAL A 31 -1.29 4.82 -1.10
CA VAL A 31 -1.48 3.44 -0.62
C VAL A 31 -2.74 3.31 0.23
N ASP A 32 -3.03 4.30 1.08
CA ASP A 32 -4.26 4.29 1.87
C ASP A 32 -5.50 4.30 0.99
N ALA A 33 -5.51 5.08 -0.09
CA ALA A 33 -6.60 5.08 -1.06
C ALA A 33 -6.73 3.72 -1.76
N GLN A 34 -5.61 3.12 -2.13
CA GLN A 34 -5.59 1.77 -2.74
C GLN A 34 -6.12 0.72 -1.77
N LEU A 35 -5.80 0.83 -0.47
CA LEU A 35 -6.30 -0.10 0.55
C LEU A 35 -7.82 -0.01 0.71
N LEU A 36 -8.40 1.19 0.63
CA LEU A 36 -9.85 1.34 0.69
C LEU A 36 -10.55 0.65 -0.47
N THR A 37 -10.03 0.83 -1.69
CA THR A 37 -10.54 0.16 -2.88
C THR A 37 -10.34 -1.35 -2.78
N GLN A 38 -9.19 -1.79 -2.28
CA GLN A 38 -8.85 -3.20 -2.15
C GLN A 38 -9.75 -3.92 -1.15
N ILE A 39 -10.13 -3.28 -0.05
CA ILE A 39 -11.05 -3.87 0.92
C ILE A 39 -12.39 -4.19 0.26
N GLU A 40 -12.91 -3.29 -0.57
CA GLU A 40 -14.16 -3.53 -1.30
C GLU A 40 -14.03 -4.70 -2.28
N ALA A 41 -12.91 -4.75 -3.03
CA ALA A 41 -12.63 -5.84 -3.96
C ALA A 41 -12.52 -7.18 -3.22
N LEU A 42 -11.84 -7.19 -2.06
CA LEU A 42 -11.70 -8.38 -1.24
C LEU A 42 -13.07 -8.88 -0.75
N HIS A 43 -13.91 -7.98 -0.24
CA HIS A 43 -15.25 -8.36 0.20
C HIS A 43 -16.10 -8.91 -0.93
N ALA A 44 -16.03 -8.31 -2.12
CA ALA A 44 -16.76 -8.78 -3.28
C ALA A 44 -16.29 -10.18 -3.70
N ALA A 45 -14.98 -10.41 -3.73
CA ALA A 45 -14.42 -11.71 -4.07
C ALA A 45 -14.79 -12.77 -3.04
N LYS A 46 -14.80 -12.41 -1.76
CA LYS A 46 -15.22 -13.33 -0.68
C LYS A 46 -16.68 -13.74 -0.83
N ARG A 47 -17.56 -12.77 -1.09
CA ARG A 47 -18.99 -13.07 -1.31
C ARG A 47 -19.18 -13.95 -2.53
N ALA A 48 -18.47 -13.66 -3.62
CA ALA A 48 -18.54 -14.46 -4.83
C ALA A 48 -18.09 -15.90 -4.59
N TYR A 49 -17.02 -16.08 -3.82
CA TYR A 49 -16.54 -17.42 -3.46
C TYR A 49 -17.55 -18.19 -2.61
N HIS A 50 -18.11 -17.56 -1.58
CA HIS A 50 -19.10 -18.21 -0.72
C HIS A 50 -20.36 -18.60 -1.50
N LEU A 51 -20.83 -17.73 -2.41
CA LEU A 51 -21.95 -18.04 -3.27
C LEU A 51 -21.64 -19.21 -4.21
N ALA A 52 -20.46 -19.20 -4.86
CA ALA A 52 -20.03 -20.25 -5.75
C ALA A 52 -19.90 -21.58 -5.03
N LYS A 53 -19.40 -21.57 -3.80
CA LYS A 53 -19.29 -22.74 -2.96
C LYS A 53 -20.66 -23.37 -2.69
N HIS A 54 -21.66 -22.55 -2.38
CA HIS A 54 -23.03 -23.01 -2.19
C HIS A 54 -23.62 -23.57 -3.49
N GLN A 55 -23.46 -22.86 -4.60
CA GLN A 55 -23.94 -23.30 -5.91
C GLN A 55 -23.28 -24.61 -6.36
N TYR A 56 -22.02 -24.80 -6.05
CA TYR A 56 -21.33 -26.05 -6.32
C TYR A 56 -21.94 -27.22 -5.53
N ARG A 57 -22.22 -27.01 -4.25
CA ARG A 57 -22.79 -28.05 -3.37
C ARG A 57 -24.15 -28.53 -3.85
N ILE A 58 -24.95 -27.62 -4.41
CA ILE A 58 -26.30 -27.97 -4.93
C ILE A 58 -26.28 -28.32 -6.42
N GLY A 59 -25.11 -28.40 -7.03
CA GLY A 59 -24.97 -28.88 -8.40
C GLY A 59 -25.23 -27.86 -9.50
N LEU A 60 -25.31 -26.56 -9.18
CA LEU A 60 -25.59 -25.53 -10.18
C LEU A 60 -24.37 -25.11 -11.00
N ILE A 61 -23.16 -25.26 -10.48
CA ILE A 61 -21.91 -24.90 -11.17
C ILE A 61 -20.91 -26.04 -11.04
N SER A 62 -19.91 -26.04 -11.93
CA SER A 62 -18.83 -27.02 -11.88
C SER A 62 -17.80 -26.65 -10.79
N GLN A 63 -17.01 -27.67 -10.40
CA GLN A 63 -15.90 -27.47 -9.48
C GLN A 63 -14.88 -26.47 -10.04
N LEU A 64 -14.65 -26.48 -11.34
CA LEU A 64 -13.71 -25.56 -11.98
C LEU A 64 -14.14 -24.10 -11.78
N VAL A 65 -15.43 -23.80 -11.96
CA VAL A 65 -15.97 -22.47 -11.76
C VAL A 65 -15.82 -22.04 -10.30
N MET A 66 -16.12 -22.94 -9.36
CA MET A 66 -15.94 -22.67 -7.93
C MET A 66 -14.47 -22.38 -7.59
N LEU A 67 -13.54 -23.19 -8.10
CA LEU A 67 -12.11 -23.02 -7.85
C LEU A 67 -11.57 -21.71 -8.43
N ASN A 68 -12.12 -21.25 -9.56
CA ASN A 68 -11.74 -19.96 -10.13
C ASN A 68 -12.11 -18.80 -9.19
N THR A 69 -13.28 -18.87 -8.54
CA THR A 69 -13.68 -17.86 -7.56
C THR A 69 -12.80 -17.91 -6.31
N GLU A 70 -12.40 -19.11 -5.88
CA GLU A 70 -11.48 -19.28 -4.76
C GLU A 70 -10.13 -18.67 -5.07
N THR A 71 -9.57 -18.93 -6.25
CA THR A 71 -8.30 -18.36 -6.69
C THR A 71 -8.35 -16.84 -6.67
N ARG A 72 -9.44 -16.26 -7.17
CA ARG A 72 -9.61 -14.82 -7.19
C ARG A 72 -9.68 -14.25 -5.78
N TYR A 73 -10.37 -14.92 -4.86
CA TYR A 73 -10.42 -14.50 -3.47
C TYR A 73 -9.03 -14.53 -2.83
N LEU A 74 -8.26 -15.60 -3.05
CA LEU A 74 -6.89 -15.73 -2.54
C LEU A 74 -5.97 -14.67 -3.12
N ASP A 75 -6.10 -14.35 -4.41
CA ASP A 75 -5.32 -13.30 -5.07
C ASP A 75 -5.62 -11.94 -4.46
N GLU A 76 -6.87 -11.65 -4.16
CA GLU A 76 -7.25 -10.39 -3.51
C GLU A 76 -6.70 -10.29 -2.09
N GLN A 77 -6.68 -11.39 -1.34
CA GLN A 77 -6.06 -11.43 -0.01
C GLN A 77 -4.56 -11.14 -0.11
N GLN A 78 -3.89 -11.71 -1.10
CA GLN A 78 -2.46 -11.50 -1.31
C GLN A 78 -2.17 -10.04 -1.68
N THR A 79 -2.97 -9.46 -2.56
CA THR A 79 -2.84 -8.05 -2.94
C THR A 79 -2.99 -7.13 -1.73
N ARG A 80 -3.96 -7.42 -0.86
CA ARG A 80 -4.14 -6.65 0.38
C ARG A 80 -2.91 -6.72 1.28
N LEU A 81 -2.34 -7.92 1.46
CA LEU A 81 -1.13 -8.08 2.27
C LEU A 81 0.04 -7.29 1.68
N GLN A 82 0.21 -7.31 0.36
CA GLN A 82 1.26 -6.55 -0.30
C GLN A 82 1.11 -5.04 -0.08
N LEU A 83 -0.12 -4.54 -0.15
CA LEU A 83 -0.39 -3.12 0.11
C LEU A 83 -0.11 -2.75 1.57
N ILE A 84 -0.49 -3.60 2.51
CA ILE A 84 -0.23 -3.39 3.94
C ILE A 84 1.29 -3.35 4.19
N MET A 85 2.03 -4.27 3.61
CA MET A 85 3.48 -4.31 3.73
C MET A 85 4.14 -3.09 3.11
N ASN A 86 3.66 -2.67 1.95
CA ASN A 86 4.15 -1.47 1.28
C ASN A 86 3.90 -0.22 2.14
N ARG A 87 2.71 -0.11 2.72
CA ARG A 87 2.38 0.99 3.63
C ARG A 87 3.32 1.02 4.83
N ARG A 88 3.58 -0.14 5.42
CA ARG A 88 4.51 -0.26 6.55
C ARG A 88 5.92 0.19 6.16
N ASN A 89 6.40 -0.24 5.00
CA ASN A 89 7.72 0.15 4.51
C ASN A 89 7.81 1.66 4.29
N LEU A 90 6.75 2.27 3.76
CA LEU A 90 6.69 3.72 3.57
C LEU A 90 6.69 4.46 4.91
N GLN A 91 5.98 3.94 5.91
CA GLN A 91 6.00 4.52 7.25
C GLN A 91 7.39 4.45 7.89
N ILE A 92 8.07 3.32 7.75
CA ILE A 92 9.44 3.15 8.25
C ILE A 92 10.38 4.12 7.56
N ALA A 93 10.25 4.28 6.25
CA ALA A 93 11.07 5.23 5.49
C ALA A 93 10.82 6.67 5.94
N LEU A 94 9.57 7.02 6.21
CA LEU A 94 9.21 8.34 6.72
C LEU A 94 9.82 8.58 8.10
N ILE A 95 9.72 7.62 9.00
CA ILE A 95 10.29 7.71 10.35
C ILE A 95 11.81 7.88 10.26
N LYS A 96 12.48 7.13 9.39
CA LYS A 96 13.92 7.26 9.19
C LYS A 96 14.30 8.63 8.64
N SER A 97 13.52 9.16 7.71
CA SER A 97 13.76 10.50 7.17
C SER A 97 13.64 11.58 8.24
N LEU A 98 12.61 11.48 9.08
CA LEU A 98 12.38 12.43 10.18
C LEU A 98 13.44 12.27 11.28
N GLY A 99 13.75 11.03 11.68
CA GLY A 99 14.74 10.73 12.71
C GLY A 99 16.16 11.02 12.27
N GLY A 100 16.50 10.71 11.02
CA GLY A 100 17.82 10.94 10.47
C GLY A 100 18.18 12.41 10.35
N GLY A 101 17.18 13.30 10.25
CA GLY A 101 17.39 14.73 10.23
C GLY A 101 17.74 15.34 11.59
N PHE A 102 17.43 14.63 12.67
CA PHE A 102 17.64 15.12 14.04
C PHE A 102 18.86 14.54 14.73
N ASN A 103 19.41 13.43 14.24
CA ASN A 103 20.46 12.67 14.88
C ASN A 103 21.83 12.90 14.25
N LYS A 104 22.16 14.15 14.03
CA LYS A 104 23.54 14.50 13.65
C LYS A 104 24.19 15.33 14.77
#